data_197f34b02fe6862533bf33bdbc56ce49
#
_entry.id   197f34b02fe6862533bf33bdbc56ce49
#
_cell.length_a   1.000
_cell.length_b   1.000
_cell.length_c   1.000
_cell.angle_alpha   90.00
_cell.angle_beta   90.00
_cell.angle_gamma   90.00
#
_symmetry.space_group_name_H-M   'P 1'
#
loop_
_entity.id
_entity.type
_entity.pdbx_description
1 polymer ?
#
loop_
_entity_poly.entity_id
_entity_poly.type
_entity_poly.pdbx_seq_one_letter_code
_entity_poly.pdbx_strand_id
1 'polypeptide(L)'
;MTWCLVGSEMCIRDRSSPGKHKGYEYSRTHNPTRTNFERAIASIENAEYGLAFASGLAAIDAIIKTLSPGDEIISTNDLYGGSYRLFKQIFEKYELKFHFVNMEDLTSVEEIINSNTKLIWVETPTNPMMNVVDIKSMSFLAKKNNILLCVDNTFATPYIQRPLDLGADVVMHSATKYLAGHSDVILGA
;
A
#
# COMPACT_ATOMS: atom_id res chain seq x y z
N MET A 1 -21.77 39.34 10.79
CA MET A 1 -20.52 38.86 10.19
C MET A 1 -20.52 37.35 10.32
N THR A 2 -21.00 36.67 9.30
CA THR A 2 -21.06 35.24 9.24
C THR A 2 -19.65 34.70 9.09
N TRP A 3 -19.07 34.37 10.17
CA TRP A 3 -17.91 33.52 10.19
C TRP A 3 -18.36 32.09 9.83
N CYS A 4 -19.00 32.02 8.68
CA CYS A 4 -19.18 30.75 8.10
C CYS A 4 -17.81 30.24 7.77
N LEU A 5 -17.38 29.29 8.48
CA LEU A 5 -16.26 28.49 8.10
C LEU A 5 -16.47 28.16 6.63
N VAL A 6 -15.61 28.67 5.78
CA VAL A 6 -15.67 28.49 4.30
C VAL A 6 -15.93 27.01 3.95
N GLY A 7 -15.50 26.10 4.83
CA GLY A 7 -15.82 24.69 4.75
C GLY A 7 -17.29 24.31 4.91
N SER A 8 -18.06 25.00 5.74
CA SER A 8 -19.48 24.66 5.95
C SER A 8 -20.36 25.11 4.80
N GLU A 9 -20.08 26.25 4.17
CA GLU A 9 -20.80 26.69 2.98
C GLU A 9 -20.52 25.80 1.77
N MET A 10 -19.26 25.38 1.55
CA MET A 10 -18.94 24.42 0.49
C MET A 10 -19.61 23.05 0.73
N CYS A 11 -19.64 22.60 1.98
CA CYS A 11 -20.33 21.37 2.33
C CYS A 11 -21.86 21.41 2.12
N ILE A 12 -22.48 22.59 2.26
CA ILE A 12 -23.92 22.77 2.06
C ILE A 12 -24.24 22.93 0.56
N ARG A 13 -23.38 23.60 -0.19
CA ARG A 13 -23.63 23.94 -1.59
C ARG A 13 -23.67 22.72 -2.51
N ASP A 14 -22.84 21.72 -2.25
CA ASP A 14 -22.66 20.57 -3.12
C ASP A 14 -23.33 19.27 -2.60
N ARG A 15 -24.00 19.34 -1.44
CA ARG A 15 -24.74 18.22 -0.88
C ARG A 15 -26.25 18.40 -1.03
N SER A 16 -26.91 17.36 -1.51
CA SER A 16 -28.38 17.26 -1.42
C SER A 16 -28.82 16.64 -0.07
N SER A 17 -27.95 15.85 0.58
CA SER A 17 -28.11 15.27 1.91
C SER A 17 -26.77 14.71 2.39
N PRO A 18 -26.57 14.35 3.69
CA PRO A 18 -25.37 13.69 4.14
C PRO A 18 -25.00 12.48 3.27
N GLY A 19 -23.78 12.45 2.75
CA GLY A 19 -23.28 11.40 1.86
C GLY A 19 -23.75 11.48 0.39
N LYS A 20 -24.57 12.46 0.02
CA LYS A 20 -24.99 12.70 -1.39
C LYS A 20 -24.51 14.06 -1.87
N HIS A 21 -23.45 14.08 -2.64
CA HIS A 21 -22.87 15.28 -3.24
C HIS A 21 -22.93 15.22 -4.78
N LYS A 22 -22.81 16.39 -5.43
CA LYS A 22 -22.87 16.53 -6.88
C LYS A 22 -21.52 16.43 -7.58
N GLY A 23 -20.47 16.13 -6.84
CA GLY A 23 -19.10 16.11 -7.32
C GLY A 23 -18.11 16.28 -6.18
N TYR A 24 -17.11 17.15 -6.34
CA TYR A 24 -16.15 17.47 -5.29
C TYR A 24 -16.78 18.43 -4.30
N GLU A 25 -16.88 18.05 -3.03
CA GLU A 25 -17.49 18.87 -1.98
C GLU A 25 -16.47 19.48 -1.02
N TYR A 26 -15.45 18.69 -0.63
CA TYR A 26 -14.45 19.08 0.34
C TYR A 26 -13.13 18.34 0.11
N SER A 27 -12.02 19.08 0.14
CA SER A 27 -10.69 18.57 -0.22
C SER A 27 -10.22 17.36 0.57
N ARG A 28 -10.62 17.24 1.84
CA ARG A 28 -10.27 16.07 2.67
C ARG A 28 -10.94 14.80 2.19
N THR A 29 -12.19 14.89 1.73
CA THR A 29 -12.94 13.74 1.21
C THR A 29 -12.62 13.50 -0.26
N HIS A 30 -12.79 14.51 -1.11
CA HIS A 30 -12.54 14.44 -2.54
C HIS A 30 -11.87 15.72 -3.05
N ASN A 31 -10.79 15.56 -3.81
CA ASN A 31 -10.04 16.66 -4.41
C ASN A 31 -9.67 16.29 -5.85
N PRO A 32 -9.95 17.14 -6.85
CA PRO A 32 -9.69 16.81 -8.25
C PRO A 32 -8.20 16.54 -8.55
N THR A 33 -7.29 17.27 -7.92
CA THR A 33 -5.84 17.05 -8.11
C THR A 33 -5.43 15.68 -7.57
N ARG A 34 -5.89 15.32 -6.36
CA ARG A 34 -5.65 14.00 -5.78
C ARG A 34 -6.26 12.90 -6.64
N THR A 35 -7.50 13.05 -7.07
CA THR A 35 -8.19 12.09 -7.95
C THR A 35 -7.45 11.87 -9.26
N ASN A 36 -6.88 12.93 -9.85
CA ASN A 36 -6.09 12.79 -11.06
C ASN A 36 -4.82 11.94 -10.82
N PHE A 37 -4.13 12.16 -9.71
CA PHE A 37 -2.99 11.32 -9.32
C PHE A 37 -3.42 9.87 -9.09
N GLU A 38 -4.50 9.66 -8.32
CA GLU A 38 -5.03 8.32 -8.01
C GLU A 38 -5.39 7.54 -9.29
N ARG A 39 -6.03 8.21 -10.25
CA ARG A 39 -6.34 7.61 -11.58
C ARG A 39 -5.09 7.34 -12.41
N ALA A 40 -4.12 8.25 -12.36
CA ALA A 40 -2.87 8.08 -13.11
C ALA A 40 -2.08 6.87 -12.60
N ILE A 41 -1.90 6.75 -11.27
CA ILE A 41 -1.17 5.61 -10.69
C ILE A 41 -1.91 4.29 -10.94
N ALA A 42 -3.24 4.27 -10.78
CA ALA A 42 -4.04 3.09 -11.12
C ALA A 42 -3.86 2.68 -12.58
N SER A 43 -3.90 3.64 -13.50
CA SER A 43 -3.75 3.38 -14.94
C SER A 43 -2.39 2.78 -15.31
N ILE A 44 -1.29 3.28 -14.72
CA ILE A 44 0.06 2.76 -15.05
C ILE A 44 0.36 1.42 -14.39
N GLU A 45 -0.29 1.09 -13.27
CA GLU A 45 -0.21 -0.22 -12.60
C GLU A 45 -1.25 -1.23 -13.12
N ASN A 46 -2.11 -0.83 -14.06
CA ASN A 46 -3.22 -1.64 -14.54
C ASN A 46 -4.19 -2.03 -13.41
N ALA A 47 -4.38 -1.13 -12.45
CA ALA A 47 -5.26 -1.29 -11.30
C ALA A 47 -6.66 -0.72 -11.56
N GLU A 48 -7.67 -1.26 -10.89
CA GLU A 48 -9.02 -0.71 -10.90
C GLU A 48 -9.11 0.57 -10.03
N TYR A 49 -8.39 0.61 -8.91
CA TYR A 49 -8.40 1.71 -7.95
C TYR A 49 -6.97 2.15 -7.62
N GLY A 50 -6.82 3.45 -7.35
CA GLY A 50 -5.62 4.04 -6.77
C GLY A 50 -5.99 4.93 -5.61
N LEU A 51 -5.14 4.96 -4.59
CA LEU A 51 -5.30 5.79 -3.39
C LEU A 51 -4.01 6.57 -3.12
N ALA A 52 -4.14 7.86 -2.81
CA ALA A 52 -3.03 8.73 -2.48
C ALA A 52 -2.89 8.91 -0.97
N PHE A 53 -1.65 8.85 -0.50
CA PHE A 53 -1.27 9.01 0.90
C PHE A 53 -0.18 10.07 1.06
N ALA A 54 -0.07 10.66 2.25
CA ALA A 54 0.93 11.68 2.55
C ALA A 54 2.39 11.18 2.48
N SER A 55 2.61 9.88 2.50
CA SER A 55 3.94 9.24 2.35
C SER A 55 3.78 7.74 2.07
N GLY A 56 4.87 7.11 1.62
CA GLY A 56 4.90 5.64 1.51
C GLY A 56 4.60 4.94 2.84
N LEU A 57 5.15 5.44 3.96
CA LEU A 57 4.82 4.88 5.28
C LEU A 57 3.34 5.01 5.64
N ALA A 58 2.67 6.09 5.21
CA ALA A 58 1.23 6.24 5.43
C ALA A 58 0.41 5.23 4.59
N ALA A 59 0.87 4.89 3.39
CA ALA A 59 0.28 3.83 2.59
C ALA A 59 0.46 2.46 3.26
N ILE A 60 1.67 2.14 3.73
CA ILE A 60 1.96 0.91 4.47
C ILE A 60 1.07 0.81 5.72
N ASP A 61 0.99 1.89 6.52
CA ASP A 61 0.17 1.96 7.73
C ASP A 61 -1.30 1.66 7.43
N ALA A 62 -1.83 2.21 6.34
CA ALA A 62 -3.21 1.96 5.92
C ALA A 62 -3.45 0.49 5.53
N ILE A 63 -2.52 -0.13 4.80
CA ILE A 63 -2.61 -1.54 4.42
C ILE A 63 -2.59 -2.44 5.65
N ILE A 64 -1.62 -2.25 6.56
CA ILE A 64 -1.50 -3.08 7.75
C ILE A 64 -2.71 -2.93 8.69
N LYS A 65 -3.32 -1.75 8.76
CA LYS A 65 -4.55 -1.50 9.54
C LYS A 65 -5.81 -2.21 9.01
N THR A 66 -5.75 -2.84 7.86
CA THR A 66 -6.84 -3.72 7.40
C THR A 66 -6.86 -5.06 8.13
N LEU A 67 -5.78 -5.39 8.82
CA LEU A 67 -5.63 -6.63 9.58
C LEU A 67 -6.17 -6.49 11.00
N SER A 68 -6.45 -7.62 11.63
CA SER A 68 -6.98 -7.73 12.99
C SER A 68 -5.90 -8.20 13.98
N PRO A 69 -6.03 -7.86 15.28
CA PRO A 69 -5.17 -8.43 16.31
C PRO A 69 -5.12 -9.97 16.24
N GLY A 70 -3.93 -10.54 16.31
CA GLY A 70 -3.69 -11.97 16.14
C GLY A 70 -3.37 -12.41 14.73
N ASP A 71 -3.55 -11.56 13.72
CA ASP A 71 -3.14 -11.87 12.35
C ASP A 71 -1.62 -11.88 12.21
N GLU A 72 -1.13 -12.73 11.32
CA GLU A 72 0.29 -12.89 11.05
C GLU A 72 0.64 -12.44 9.63
N ILE A 73 1.77 -11.76 9.51
CA ILE A 73 2.30 -11.22 8.26
C ILE A 73 3.65 -11.87 7.97
N ILE A 74 3.84 -12.38 6.76
CA ILE A 74 5.14 -12.84 6.29
C ILE A 74 5.73 -11.73 5.41
N SER A 75 6.92 -11.26 5.73
CA SER A 75 7.59 -10.16 5.05
C SER A 75 8.97 -10.55 4.57
N THR A 76 9.44 -9.95 3.48
CA THR A 76 10.86 -10.00 3.11
C THR A 76 11.73 -9.58 4.31
N ASN A 77 12.86 -10.26 4.50
CA ASN A 77 13.79 -9.96 5.60
C ASN A 77 14.72 -8.77 5.29
N ASP A 78 14.96 -8.49 4.02
CA ASP A 78 15.66 -7.32 3.53
C ASP A 78 14.62 -6.34 2.99
N LEU A 79 14.31 -5.28 3.74
CA LEU A 79 13.29 -4.31 3.41
C LEU A 79 13.64 -2.93 3.96
N TYR A 80 12.97 -1.92 3.44
CA TYR A 80 13.16 -0.55 3.89
C TYR A 80 13.07 -0.43 5.42
N GLY A 81 14.10 0.16 6.04
CA GLY A 81 14.20 0.27 7.50
C GLY A 81 13.04 1.01 8.17
N GLY A 82 12.32 1.87 7.44
CA GLY A 82 11.09 2.50 7.91
C GLY A 82 9.94 1.51 8.05
N SER A 83 9.76 0.62 7.08
CA SER A 83 8.78 -0.46 7.12
C SER A 83 9.07 -1.42 8.27
N TYR A 84 10.34 -1.83 8.42
CA TYR A 84 10.76 -2.68 9.54
C TYR A 84 10.43 -2.05 10.91
N ARG A 85 10.77 -0.77 11.11
CA ARG A 85 10.45 -0.06 12.36
C ARG A 85 8.95 0.04 12.61
N LEU A 86 8.17 0.33 11.56
CA LEU A 86 6.72 0.40 11.66
C LEU A 86 6.14 -0.95 12.08
N PHE A 87 6.59 -2.05 11.48
CA PHE A 87 6.15 -3.41 11.80
C PHE A 87 6.51 -3.79 13.24
N LYS A 88 7.80 -3.75 13.57
CA LYS A 88 8.33 -4.22 14.86
C LYS A 88 8.02 -3.31 16.05
N GLN A 89 8.06 -2.00 15.88
CA GLN A 89 7.95 -1.09 17.01
C GLN A 89 6.54 -0.55 17.23
N ILE A 90 5.70 -0.59 16.21
CA ILE A 90 4.33 -0.07 16.28
C ILE A 90 3.33 -1.22 16.22
N PHE A 91 3.27 -1.96 15.13
CA PHE A 91 2.20 -2.92 14.90
C PHE A 91 2.27 -4.19 15.76
N GLU A 92 3.45 -4.64 16.18
CA GLU A 92 3.54 -5.73 17.18
C GLU A 92 2.90 -5.37 18.53
N LYS A 93 2.81 -4.07 18.87
CA LYS A 93 2.07 -3.62 20.06
C LYS A 93 0.55 -3.77 19.93
N TYR A 94 0.05 -3.92 18.69
CA TYR A 94 -1.35 -4.16 18.39
C TYR A 94 -1.63 -5.64 18.10
N GLU A 95 -0.79 -6.53 18.63
CA GLU A 95 -0.92 -7.99 18.55
C GLU A 95 -0.83 -8.55 17.13
N LEU A 96 -0.27 -7.80 16.18
CA LEU A 96 0.12 -8.34 14.88
C LEU A 96 1.49 -9.02 14.98
N LYS A 97 1.68 -10.11 14.26
CA LYS A 97 2.94 -10.86 14.28
C LYS A 97 3.61 -10.84 12.92
N PHE A 98 4.89 -10.51 12.90
CA PHE A 98 5.67 -10.40 11.66
C PHE A 98 6.78 -11.45 11.62
N HIS A 99 6.81 -12.19 10.50
CA HIS A 99 7.85 -13.15 10.16
C HIS A 99 8.68 -12.60 9.02
N PHE A 100 9.97 -12.39 9.26
CA PHE A 100 10.89 -11.87 8.25
C PHE A 100 11.71 -13.04 7.67
N VAL A 101 11.54 -13.30 6.39
CA VAL A 101 12.13 -14.46 5.72
C VAL A 101 12.81 -14.09 4.41
N ASN A 102 13.75 -14.91 3.97
CA ASN A 102 14.30 -14.80 2.62
C ASN A 102 13.27 -15.33 1.62
N MET A 103 12.66 -14.43 0.85
CA MET A 103 11.61 -14.77 -0.12
C MET A 103 12.15 -15.15 -1.51
N GLU A 104 13.47 -15.17 -1.71
CA GLU A 104 14.05 -15.78 -2.90
C GLU A 104 13.87 -17.32 -2.86
N ASP A 105 13.74 -17.88 -1.65
CA ASP A 105 13.37 -19.29 -1.44
C ASP A 105 11.89 -19.38 -1.03
N LEU A 106 11.07 -19.83 -1.96
CA LEU A 106 9.64 -19.99 -1.74
C LEU A 106 9.32 -21.02 -0.63
N THR A 107 10.17 -22.02 -0.43
CA THR A 107 10.01 -23.03 0.61
C THR A 107 10.02 -22.41 2.00
N SER A 108 10.93 -21.43 2.23
CA SER A 108 11.01 -20.69 3.49
C SER A 108 9.72 -19.93 3.83
N VAL A 109 8.97 -19.50 2.81
CA VAL A 109 7.67 -18.86 3.00
C VAL A 109 6.59 -19.89 3.28
N GLU A 110 6.55 -21.00 2.51
CA GLU A 110 5.53 -22.05 2.64
C GLU A 110 5.55 -22.71 4.03
N GLU A 111 6.73 -22.95 4.59
CA GLU A 111 6.91 -23.57 5.93
C GLU A 111 6.34 -22.73 7.09
N ILE A 112 6.23 -21.42 6.92
CA ILE A 112 5.77 -20.51 8.00
C ILE A 112 4.26 -20.23 7.89
N ILE A 113 3.66 -20.46 6.72
CA ILE A 113 2.22 -20.22 6.53
C ILE A 113 1.40 -21.06 7.53
N ASN A 114 0.47 -20.36 8.20
CA ASN A 114 -0.48 -20.99 9.11
C ASN A 114 -1.87 -20.32 9.00
N SER A 115 -2.84 -20.76 9.80
CA SER A 115 -4.23 -20.26 9.75
C SER A 115 -4.39 -18.77 10.05
N ASN A 116 -3.42 -18.18 10.77
CA ASN A 116 -3.42 -16.78 11.14
C ASN A 116 -2.71 -15.90 10.11
N THR A 117 -1.99 -16.48 9.15
CA THR A 117 -1.33 -15.72 8.09
C THR A 117 -2.38 -15.10 7.17
N LYS A 118 -2.39 -13.75 7.07
CA LYS A 118 -3.36 -12.99 6.28
C LYS A 118 -2.73 -12.15 5.19
N LEU A 119 -1.43 -11.83 5.33
CA LEU A 119 -0.73 -10.98 4.38
C LEU A 119 0.68 -11.53 4.14
N ILE A 120 1.06 -11.56 2.87
CA ILE A 120 2.46 -11.67 2.44
C ILE A 120 2.87 -10.29 1.92
N TRP A 121 3.88 -9.70 2.56
CA TRP A 121 4.47 -8.41 2.20
C TRP A 121 5.79 -8.63 1.47
N VAL A 122 5.83 -8.31 0.20
CA VAL A 122 7.02 -8.44 -0.65
C VAL A 122 7.54 -7.06 -1.01
N GLU A 123 8.79 -6.77 -0.69
CA GLU A 123 9.53 -5.66 -1.28
C GLU A 123 10.48 -6.24 -2.34
N THR A 124 10.35 -5.81 -3.59
CA THR A 124 11.20 -6.33 -4.68
C THR A 124 11.35 -5.32 -5.83
N PRO A 125 12.61 -4.96 -6.23
CA PRO A 125 13.87 -5.33 -5.55
C PRO A 125 13.93 -4.82 -4.11
N THR A 126 14.61 -5.56 -3.23
CA THR A 126 14.71 -5.22 -1.81
C THR A 126 15.65 -4.05 -1.54
N ASN A 127 15.55 -3.43 -0.37
CA ASN A 127 16.43 -2.34 0.06
C ASN A 127 17.13 -2.72 1.38
N PRO A 128 18.49 -2.82 1.44
CA PRO A 128 19.44 -2.31 0.42
C PRO A 128 20.01 -3.37 -0.54
N MET A 129 19.75 -4.67 -0.36
CA MET A 129 20.52 -5.74 -1.04
C MET A 129 20.09 -5.96 -2.49
N MET A 130 18.99 -5.36 -2.95
CA MET A 130 18.47 -5.49 -4.31
C MET A 130 18.09 -6.93 -4.71
N ASN A 131 17.73 -7.76 -3.76
CA ASN A 131 17.24 -9.10 -4.02
C ASN A 131 15.91 -9.05 -4.79
N VAL A 132 15.71 -10.02 -5.69
CA VAL A 132 14.53 -10.08 -6.55
C VAL A 132 13.69 -11.30 -6.18
N VAL A 133 12.39 -11.05 -5.91
CA VAL A 133 11.42 -12.09 -5.58
C VAL A 133 10.55 -12.40 -6.79
N ASP A 134 10.30 -13.68 -7.07
CA ASP A 134 9.34 -14.11 -8.10
C ASP A 134 7.90 -13.86 -7.63
N ILE A 135 7.34 -12.70 -8.03
CA ILE A 135 5.99 -12.29 -7.67
C ILE A 135 4.94 -13.31 -8.15
N LYS A 136 5.14 -13.91 -9.33
CA LYS A 136 4.17 -14.86 -9.90
C LYS A 136 4.08 -16.14 -9.06
N SER A 137 5.22 -16.69 -8.69
CA SER A 137 5.29 -17.86 -7.81
C SER A 137 4.73 -17.55 -6.42
N MET A 138 5.06 -16.36 -5.88
CA MET A 138 4.53 -15.88 -4.60
C MET A 138 3.01 -15.70 -4.65
N SER A 139 2.47 -15.14 -5.73
CA SER A 139 1.03 -15.00 -5.94
C SER A 139 0.31 -16.35 -5.98
N PHE A 140 0.89 -17.33 -6.65
CA PHE A 140 0.32 -18.69 -6.65
C PHE A 140 0.25 -19.28 -5.24
N LEU A 141 1.32 -19.12 -4.45
CA LEU A 141 1.38 -19.59 -3.07
C LEU A 141 0.35 -18.86 -2.17
N ALA A 142 0.26 -17.55 -2.29
CA ALA A 142 -0.69 -16.72 -1.54
C ALA A 142 -2.14 -17.12 -1.84
N LYS A 143 -2.51 -17.25 -3.11
CA LYS A 143 -3.85 -17.65 -3.55
C LYS A 143 -4.22 -19.08 -3.11
N LYS A 144 -3.28 -20.02 -3.19
CA LYS A 144 -3.46 -21.40 -2.68
C LYS A 144 -3.89 -21.43 -1.21
N ASN A 145 -3.40 -20.48 -0.41
CA ASN A 145 -3.64 -20.39 1.02
C ASN A 145 -4.66 -19.30 1.42
N ASN A 146 -5.29 -18.64 0.46
CA ASN A 146 -6.24 -17.53 0.68
C ASN A 146 -5.64 -16.39 1.51
N ILE A 147 -4.41 -16.00 1.17
CA ILE A 147 -3.63 -14.94 1.79
C ILE A 147 -3.50 -13.78 0.79
N LEU A 148 -3.62 -12.53 1.26
CA LEU A 148 -3.38 -11.35 0.42
C LEU A 148 -1.89 -11.21 0.12
N LEU A 149 -1.57 -10.88 -1.13
CA LEU A 149 -0.22 -10.52 -1.55
C LEU A 149 -0.13 -9.02 -1.81
N CYS A 150 0.68 -8.34 -1.01
CA CYS A 150 1.05 -6.94 -1.21
C CYS A 150 2.49 -6.84 -1.68
N VAL A 151 2.73 -6.05 -2.72
CA VAL A 151 4.07 -5.82 -3.26
C VAL A 151 4.42 -4.33 -3.16
N ASP A 152 5.50 -4.03 -2.45
CA ASP A 152 6.15 -2.73 -2.51
C ASP A 152 6.98 -2.65 -3.80
N ASN A 153 6.43 -1.92 -4.78
CA ASN A 153 6.99 -1.77 -6.12
C ASN A 153 7.79 -0.45 -6.28
N THR A 154 8.21 0.14 -5.17
CA THR A 154 8.85 1.46 -5.15
C THR A 154 10.10 1.52 -6.03
N PHE A 155 10.95 0.50 -6.00
CA PHE A 155 12.22 0.50 -6.75
C PHE A 155 12.05 0.13 -8.22
N ALA A 156 11.26 -0.88 -8.54
CA ALA A 156 11.05 -1.28 -9.93
C ALA A 156 10.18 -0.30 -10.69
N THR A 157 9.15 0.26 -10.06
CA THR A 157 8.12 1.08 -10.69
C THR A 157 7.28 0.33 -11.73
N PRO A 158 6.11 0.85 -12.15
CA PRO A 158 5.30 0.24 -13.21
C PRO A 158 6.00 0.14 -14.57
N TYR A 159 7.11 0.87 -14.73
CA TYR A 159 7.90 0.82 -15.96
C TYR A 159 8.65 -0.51 -16.12
N ILE A 160 9.20 -1.04 -15.02
CA ILE A 160 9.97 -2.30 -15.04
C ILE A 160 9.09 -3.50 -14.76
N GLN A 161 8.21 -3.42 -13.75
CA GLN A 161 7.30 -4.51 -13.41
C GLN A 161 5.95 -3.98 -12.93
N ARG A 162 4.89 -4.72 -13.20
CA ARG A 162 3.53 -4.46 -12.70
C ARG A 162 3.06 -5.65 -11.88
N PRO A 163 3.13 -5.57 -10.56
CA PRO A 163 2.82 -6.70 -9.68
C PRO A 163 1.40 -7.23 -9.82
N LEU A 164 0.42 -6.36 -10.11
CA LEU A 164 -0.97 -6.77 -10.32
C LEU A 164 -1.12 -7.68 -11.54
N ASP A 165 -0.40 -7.39 -12.64
CA ASP A 165 -0.37 -8.27 -13.82
C ASP A 165 0.26 -9.63 -13.53
N LEU A 166 1.10 -9.71 -12.50
CA LEU A 166 1.76 -10.93 -12.01
C LEU A 166 0.95 -11.65 -10.93
N GLY A 167 -0.20 -11.08 -10.56
CA GLY A 167 -1.18 -11.71 -9.69
C GLY A 167 -1.17 -11.25 -8.23
N ALA A 168 -0.44 -10.19 -7.88
CA ALA A 168 -0.57 -9.52 -6.59
C ALA A 168 -1.97 -8.92 -6.42
N ASP A 169 -2.42 -8.78 -5.18
CA ASP A 169 -3.71 -8.21 -4.83
C ASP A 169 -3.60 -6.70 -4.58
N VAL A 170 -2.46 -6.26 -4.03
CA VAL A 170 -2.17 -4.87 -3.71
C VAL A 170 -0.76 -4.53 -4.17
N VAL A 171 -0.60 -3.34 -4.75
CA VAL A 171 0.71 -2.76 -5.02
C VAL A 171 0.85 -1.45 -4.25
N MET A 172 1.98 -1.27 -3.60
CA MET A 172 2.31 -0.06 -2.84
C MET A 172 3.51 0.66 -3.44
N HIS A 173 3.49 1.96 -3.37
CA HIS A 173 4.60 2.82 -3.77
C HIS A 173 4.91 3.90 -2.73
N SER A 174 6.18 4.05 -2.38
CA SER A 174 6.68 5.34 -1.95
C SER A 174 6.90 6.20 -3.21
N ALA A 175 5.84 6.87 -3.66
CA ALA A 175 5.90 7.70 -4.87
C ALA A 175 6.89 8.88 -4.75
N THR A 176 7.37 9.15 -3.55
CA THR A 176 8.50 10.05 -3.22
C THR A 176 9.76 9.73 -4.05
N LYS A 177 9.96 8.47 -4.45
CA LYS A 177 11.19 7.97 -5.08
C LYS A 177 11.12 8.14 -6.59
N TYR A 178 11.21 7.05 -7.33
CA TYR A 178 11.34 7.10 -8.79
C TYR A 178 10.08 7.60 -9.52
N LEU A 179 8.89 7.42 -8.95
CA LEU A 179 7.66 7.94 -9.56
C LEU A 179 7.65 9.48 -9.60
N ALA A 180 8.04 10.15 -8.52
CA ALA A 180 8.22 11.60 -8.52
C ALA A 180 9.50 12.01 -9.26
N GLY A 181 10.61 11.31 -9.03
CA GLY A 181 11.85 11.39 -9.80
C GLY A 181 12.76 12.61 -9.53
N HIS A 182 12.31 13.60 -8.76
CA HIS A 182 13.00 14.88 -8.62
C HIS A 182 13.41 15.23 -7.18
N SER A 183 13.17 14.37 -6.21
CA SER A 183 13.49 14.59 -4.77
C SER A 183 12.82 15.83 -4.18
N ASP A 184 11.66 16.23 -4.66
CA ASP A 184 10.96 17.47 -4.33
C ASP A 184 9.53 17.25 -3.76
N VAL A 185 9.12 15.99 -3.61
CA VAL A 185 7.80 15.64 -3.06
C VAL A 185 7.88 14.44 -2.12
N ILE A 186 7.00 14.40 -1.14
CA ILE A 186 6.74 13.23 -0.31
C ILE A 186 5.32 12.75 -0.60
N LEU A 187 5.18 11.50 -1.06
CA LEU A 187 3.91 10.95 -1.49
C LEU A 187 3.91 9.42 -1.40
N GLY A 188 2.76 8.83 -1.08
CA GLY A 188 2.52 7.38 -1.15
C GLY A 188 1.33 7.03 -2.02
N ALA A 189 1.31 5.85 -2.52
CA ALA A 189 0.20 5.29 -3.27
C ALA A 189 0.05 3.79 -3.00
#